data_689bf052b97c68dd9accaa9465ec5e5a
#
_entry.id   689bf052b97c68dd9accaa9465ec5e5a
#
_cell.length_a   1.000
_cell.length_b   1.000
_cell.length_c   1.000
_cell.angle_alpha   90.00
_cell.angle_beta   90.00
_cell.angle_gamma   90.00
#
_symmetry.space_group_name_H-M   'P 1'
#
loop_
_entity.id
_entity.type
_entity.pdbx_description
1 polymer ?
#
loop_
_entity_poly.entity_id
_entity_poly.type
_entity_poly.pdbx_seq_one_letter_code
_entity_poly.pdbx_strand_id
1 'polypeptide(L)'
;MAPSGRVAGLSARRSEAWTKAINHRFVNELFTGQLGDTQLAHYIIQDNQFFVPFLELLGEALVHADTMEAKLVFGRQLGMICSEESGWFEATFDELGVSQTDRAHPHLSEPTRSFETLMREAVGTHHYPTVLVLLVVAEGLYLDWGSRTQAPEPGADLPNKFLEWVDLHRGEKFHTWVQFLVDELERASDQADIAELTRFWDTAVDLELAFFDDVPFPFEG
;
A
#
# COMPACT_ATOMS: atom_id res chain seq x y z
N MET A 1 6.85 -17.56 0.62
CA MET A 1 6.77 -18.58 1.72
C MET A 1 5.57 -18.21 2.57
N ALA A 2 4.67 -19.13 2.90
CA ALA A 2 3.56 -18.79 3.78
C ALA A 2 4.14 -18.25 5.11
N PRO A 3 3.64 -17.13 5.64
CA PRO A 3 4.12 -16.58 6.90
C PRO A 3 3.94 -17.61 8.01
N SER A 4 4.87 -17.65 8.95
CA SER A 4 4.82 -18.51 10.13
C SER A 4 4.75 -17.63 11.38
N GLY A 5 4.32 -18.17 12.52
CA GLY A 5 4.33 -17.44 13.77
C GLY A 5 3.24 -16.39 13.90
N ARG A 6 3.60 -15.18 14.37
CA ARG A 6 2.64 -14.11 14.69
C ARG A 6 2.03 -13.48 13.46
N VAL A 7 2.84 -13.24 12.43
CA VAL A 7 2.35 -12.65 11.16
C VAL A 7 1.33 -13.57 10.51
N ALA A 8 1.54 -14.90 10.54
CA ALA A 8 0.54 -15.87 10.07
C ALA A 8 -0.79 -15.77 10.86
N GLY A 9 -0.69 -15.59 12.16
CA GLY A 9 -1.87 -15.41 13.03
C GLY A 9 -2.64 -14.13 12.70
N LEU A 10 -1.96 -13.02 12.42
CA LEU A 10 -2.57 -11.77 11.99
C LEU A 10 -3.21 -11.91 10.61
N SER A 11 -2.50 -12.47 9.63
CA SER A 11 -2.98 -12.64 8.24
C SER A 11 -4.25 -13.50 8.16
N ALA A 12 -4.36 -14.53 8.98
CA ALA A 12 -5.54 -15.42 8.99
C ALA A 12 -6.83 -14.71 9.43
N ARG A 13 -6.73 -13.62 10.20
CA ARG A 13 -7.89 -12.93 10.78
C ARG A 13 -8.75 -12.19 9.76
N ARG A 14 -8.13 -11.55 8.79
CA ARG A 14 -8.78 -10.72 7.74
C ARG A 14 -8.60 -11.30 6.34
N SER A 15 -8.37 -12.60 6.24
CA SER A 15 -8.10 -13.26 4.95
C SER A 15 -9.23 -13.08 3.92
N GLU A 16 -10.48 -12.98 4.36
CA GLU A 16 -11.61 -12.72 3.46
C GLU A 16 -11.57 -11.29 2.89
N ALA A 17 -11.37 -10.26 3.74
CA ALA A 17 -11.25 -8.88 3.31
C ALA A 17 -10.01 -8.69 2.42
N TRP A 18 -8.87 -9.26 2.81
CA TRP A 18 -7.66 -9.30 1.99
C TRP A 18 -7.92 -9.89 0.60
N THR A 19 -8.56 -11.06 0.56
CA THR A 19 -8.90 -11.73 -0.70
C THR A 19 -9.85 -10.88 -1.56
N LYS A 20 -10.82 -10.18 -0.96
CA LYS A 20 -11.69 -9.25 -1.68
C LYS A 20 -10.91 -8.08 -2.25
N ALA A 21 -9.99 -7.49 -1.49
CA ALA A 21 -9.18 -6.36 -1.93
C ALA A 21 -8.28 -6.73 -3.11
N ILE A 22 -7.50 -7.81 -3.01
CA ILE A 22 -6.62 -8.23 -4.11
C ILE A 22 -7.36 -8.71 -5.36
N ASN A 23 -8.63 -9.08 -5.26
CA ASN A 23 -9.50 -9.48 -6.37
C ASN A 23 -10.54 -8.40 -6.73
N HIS A 24 -10.38 -7.19 -6.20
CA HIS A 24 -11.32 -6.11 -6.41
C HIS A 24 -11.48 -5.77 -7.90
N ARG A 25 -12.66 -5.22 -8.25
CA ARG A 25 -12.96 -4.78 -9.63
C ARG A 25 -11.90 -3.80 -10.14
N PHE A 26 -11.46 -2.86 -9.29
CA PHE A 26 -10.39 -1.92 -9.61
C PHE A 26 -9.13 -2.63 -10.14
N VAL A 27 -8.63 -3.63 -9.40
CA VAL A 27 -7.43 -4.39 -9.76
C VAL A 27 -7.64 -5.17 -11.07
N ASN A 28 -8.81 -5.78 -11.25
CA ASN A 28 -9.11 -6.56 -12.45
C ASN A 28 -9.22 -5.67 -13.69
N GLU A 29 -9.84 -4.49 -13.59
CA GLU A 29 -9.94 -3.53 -14.69
C GLU A 29 -8.59 -2.86 -14.99
N LEU A 30 -7.77 -2.61 -13.96
CA LEU A 30 -6.39 -2.15 -14.12
C LEU A 30 -5.57 -3.14 -14.97
N PHE A 31 -5.65 -4.45 -14.67
CA PHE A 31 -4.92 -5.50 -15.39
C PHE A 31 -5.32 -5.64 -16.85
N THR A 32 -6.57 -5.36 -17.17
CA THR A 32 -7.11 -5.51 -18.53
C THR A 32 -7.10 -4.21 -19.33
N GLY A 33 -6.69 -3.10 -18.71
CA GLY A 33 -6.75 -1.76 -19.33
C GLY A 33 -8.18 -1.23 -19.51
N GLN A 34 -9.16 -1.84 -18.83
CA GLN A 34 -10.57 -1.42 -18.89
C GLN A 34 -10.93 -0.36 -17.84
N LEU A 35 -10.04 -0.08 -16.91
CA LEU A 35 -10.25 0.96 -15.91
C LEU A 35 -10.37 2.32 -16.60
N GLY A 36 -11.51 3.01 -16.36
CA GLY A 36 -11.76 4.32 -16.96
C GLY A 36 -10.86 5.41 -16.38
N ASP A 37 -10.58 6.45 -17.18
CA ASP A 37 -9.76 7.58 -16.74
C ASP A 37 -10.32 8.29 -15.50
N THR A 38 -11.66 8.36 -15.36
CA THR A 38 -12.30 8.94 -14.17
C THR A 38 -12.04 8.11 -12.92
N GLN A 39 -12.08 6.80 -13.01
CA GLN A 39 -11.80 5.88 -11.92
C GLN A 39 -10.34 5.94 -11.50
N LEU A 40 -9.43 5.92 -12.49
CA LEU A 40 -8.00 6.06 -12.22
C LEU A 40 -7.67 7.42 -11.62
N ALA A 41 -8.22 8.52 -12.15
CA ALA A 41 -8.00 9.86 -11.60
C ALA A 41 -8.46 9.97 -10.14
N HIS A 42 -9.66 9.45 -9.83
CA HIS A 42 -10.14 9.39 -8.45
C HIS A 42 -9.16 8.63 -7.55
N TYR A 43 -8.80 7.42 -7.95
CA TYR A 43 -7.88 6.58 -7.20
C TYR A 43 -6.55 7.28 -6.92
N ILE A 44 -5.85 7.77 -7.95
CA ILE A 44 -4.51 8.38 -7.77
C ILE A 44 -4.55 9.70 -7.00
N ILE A 45 -5.65 10.47 -7.08
CA ILE A 45 -5.82 11.68 -6.28
C ILE A 45 -5.89 11.34 -4.80
N GLN A 46 -6.62 10.28 -4.44
CA GLN A 46 -6.75 9.82 -3.07
C GLN A 46 -5.47 9.14 -2.58
N ASP A 47 -4.88 8.28 -3.40
CA ASP A 47 -3.68 7.51 -3.11
C ASP A 47 -2.45 8.42 -2.87
N ASN A 48 -2.30 9.46 -3.68
CA ASN A 48 -1.23 10.45 -3.51
C ASN A 48 -1.25 11.15 -2.12
N GLN A 49 -2.39 11.16 -1.44
CA GLN A 49 -2.47 11.77 -0.10
C GLN A 49 -1.81 10.90 0.97
N PHE A 50 -1.62 9.62 0.71
CA PHE A 50 -0.88 8.73 1.60
C PHE A 50 0.62 8.98 1.59
N PHE A 51 1.14 9.71 0.59
CA PHE A 51 2.59 9.92 0.43
C PHE A 51 3.23 10.51 1.70
N VAL A 52 2.66 11.56 2.27
CA VAL A 52 3.20 12.20 3.47
C VAL A 52 3.13 11.27 4.69
N PRO A 53 1.97 10.72 5.09
CA PRO A 53 1.90 9.82 6.24
C PRO A 53 2.68 8.52 6.04
N PHE A 54 2.85 8.04 4.80
CA PHE A 54 3.67 6.87 4.51
C PHE A 54 5.17 7.16 4.69
N LEU A 55 5.65 8.32 4.26
CA LEU A 55 7.01 8.76 4.55
C LEU A 55 7.25 8.96 6.06
N GLU A 56 6.24 9.43 6.79
CA GLU A 56 6.28 9.52 8.26
C GLU A 56 6.42 8.12 8.90
N LEU A 57 5.65 7.12 8.42
CA LEU A 57 5.78 5.73 8.86
C LEU A 57 7.18 5.17 8.60
N LEU A 58 7.71 5.33 7.40
CA LEU A 58 9.05 4.87 7.05
C LEU A 58 10.13 5.58 7.88
N GLY A 59 9.96 6.89 8.12
CA GLY A 59 10.84 7.67 9.00
C GLY A 59 10.81 7.16 10.43
N GLU A 60 9.63 6.87 10.97
CA GLU A 60 9.44 6.31 12.30
C GLU A 60 10.04 4.90 12.42
N ALA A 61 9.84 4.06 11.39
CA ALA A 61 10.50 2.75 11.33
C ALA A 61 12.02 2.87 11.32
N LEU A 62 12.58 3.81 10.55
CA LEU A 62 14.01 4.10 10.52
C LEU A 62 14.54 4.53 11.89
N VAL A 63 13.82 5.39 12.60
CA VAL A 63 14.22 5.88 13.93
C VAL A 63 14.27 4.73 14.92
N HIS A 64 13.25 3.91 14.97
CA HIS A 64 13.06 2.87 15.98
C HIS A 64 13.63 1.50 15.62
N ALA A 65 14.07 1.27 14.37
CA ALA A 65 14.81 0.06 14.02
C ALA A 65 16.05 -0.10 14.93
N ASP A 66 16.22 -1.27 15.52
CA ASP A 66 17.25 -1.57 16.50
C ASP A 66 18.56 -2.13 15.90
N THR A 67 18.56 -2.38 14.57
CA THR A 67 19.74 -2.85 13.84
C THR A 67 20.17 -1.85 12.77
N MET A 68 21.48 -1.79 12.49
CA MET A 68 22.00 -0.97 11.39
C MET A 68 21.49 -1.48 10.03
N GLU A 69 21.35 -2.79 9.88
CA GLU A 69 20.83 -3.40 8.65
C GLU A 69 19.42 -2.91 8.33
N ALA A 70 18.50 -2.97 9.29
CA ALA A 70 17.13 -2.47 9.12
C ALA A 70 17.13 -0.95 8.81
N LYS A 71 17.93 -0.15 9.50
CA LYS A 71 18.06 1.29 9.21
C LYS A 71 18.50 1.55 7.77
N LEU A 72 19.44 0.79 7.25
CA LEU A 72 19.91 0.94 5.87
C LEU A 72 18.84 0.51 4.84
N VAL A 73 18.03 -0.50 5.16
CA VAL A 73 16.91 -0.92 4.30
C VAL A 73 15.85 0.20 4.23
N PHE A 74 15.39 0.72 5.37
CA PHE A 74 14.43 1.82 5.39
C PHE A 74 14.96 3.09 4.71
N GLY A 75 16.25 3.42 4.90
CA GLY A 75 16.87 4.57 4.24
C GLY A 75 16.90 4.43 2.71
N ARG A 76 17.14 3.23 2.18
CA ARG A 76 17.05 2.97 0.73
C ARG A 76 15.62 3.07 0.21
N GLN A 77 14.65 2.53 0.96
CA GLN A 77 13.24 2.59 0.58
C GLN A 77 12.73 4.02 0.52
N LEU A 78 13.06 4.87 1.50
CA LEU A 78 12.75 6.30 1.46
C LEU A 78 13.29 6.96 0.19
N GLY A 79 14.55 6.67 -0.18
CA GLY A 79 15.15 7.22 -1.40
C GLY A 79 14.45 6.77 -2.68
N MET A 80 14.03 5.51 -2.75
CA MET A 80 13.34 4.93 -3.90
C MET A 80 11.94 5.55 -4.07
N ILE A 81 11.13 5.60 -3.03
CA ILE A 81 9.76 6.18 -3.07
C ILE A 81 9.82 7.65 -3.50
N CYS A 82 10.74 8.44 -2.95
CA CYS A 82 10.89 9.85 -3.31
C CYS A 82 11.33 10.08 -4.76
N SER A 83 11.79 9.07 -5.48
CA SER A 83 12.28 9.21 -6.87
C SER A 83 11.41 8.49 -7.90
N GLU A 84 11.13 7.19 -7.72
CA GLU A 84 10.48 6.37 -8.74
C GLU A 84 8.95 6.52 -8.69
N GLU A 85 8.35 6.34 -7.54
CA GLU A 85 6.91 6.37 -7.38
C GLU A 85 6.32 7.77 -7.53
N SER A 86 6.96 8.78 -6.93
CA SER A 86 6.58 10.18 -7.12
C SER A 86 6.56 10.60 -8.59
N GLY A 87 7.50 10.09 -9.40
CA GLY A 87 7.55 10.36 -10.84
C GLY A 87 6.35 9.79 -11.60
N TRP A 88 5.90 8.60 -11.23
CA TRP A 88 4.73 7.99 -11.85
C TRP A 88 3.44 8.78 -11.56
N PHE A 89 3.23 9.24 -10.33
CA PHE A 89 2.08 10.07 -9.96
C PHE A 89 2.01 11.34 -10.82
N GLU A 90 3.10 12.10 -10.91
CA GLU A 90 3.12 13.33 -11.68
C GLU A 90 2.84 13.09 -13.19
N ALA A 91 3.46 12.08 -13.78
CA ALA A 91 3.23 11.72 -15.17
C ALA A 91 1.77 11.30 -15.44
N THR A 92 1.18 10.52 -14.54
CA THR A 92 -0.20 10.06 -14.67
C THR A 92 -1.20 11.17 -14.44
N PHE A 93 -0.95 12.07 -13.48
CA PHE A 93 -1.76 13.29 -13.30
C PHE A 93 -1.78 14.17 -14.56
N ASP A 94 -0.63 14.35 -15.20
CA ASP A 94 -0.53 15.13 -16.43
C ASP A 94 -1.28 14.48 -17.59
N GLU A 95 -1.15 13.14 -17.75
CA GLU A 95 -1.86 12.37 -18.78
C GLU A 95 -3.38 12.46 -18.61
N LEU A 96 -3.86 12.38 -17.37
CA LEU A 96 -5.29 12.43 -17.04
C LEU A 96 -5.84 13.86 -16.94
N GLY A 97 -5.00 14.89 -17.06
CA GLY A 97 -5.41 16.29 -16.96
C GLY A 97 -5.89 16.70 -15.57
N VAL A 98 -5.40 16.05 -14.50
CA VAL A 98 -5.76 16.39 -13.11
C VAL A 98 -5.23 17.78 -12.78
N SER A 99 -6.12 18.65 -12.26
CA SER A 99 -5.75 20.02 -11.93
C SER A 99 -4.76 20.10 -10.77
N GLN A 100 -3.94 21.16 -10.73
CA GLN A 100 -3.02 21.41 -9.61
C GLN A 100 -3.75 21.54 -8.26
N THR A 101 -4.98 22.05 -8.28
CA THR A 101 -5.80 22.16 -7.07
C THR A 101 -6.22 20.79 -6.57
N ASP A 102 -6.65 19.88 -7.46
CA ASP A 102 -7.05 18.53 -7.09
C ASP A 102 -5.87 17.68 -6.65
N ARG A 103 -4.66 17.92 -7.17
CA ARG A 103 -3.43 17.26 -6.69
C ARG A 103 -3.04 17.70 -5.28
N ALA A 104 -3.07 19.01 -5.01
CA ALA A 104 -2.55 19.59 -3.78
C ALA A 104 -3.58 19.66 -2.65
N HIS A 105 -4.86 19.84 -2.98
CA HIS A 105 -5.93 20.08 -2.02
C HIS A 105 -7.23 19.37 -2.43
N PRO A 106 -7.20 18.04 -2.60
CA PRO A 106 -8.40 17.31 -3.00
C PRO A 106 -9.43 17.26 -1.87
N HIS A 107 -10.67 17.00 -2.23
CA HIS A 107 -11.65 16.54 -1.26
C HIS A 107 -11.34 15.08 -0.91
N LEU A 108 -10.86 14.85 0.32
CA LEU A 108 -10.54 13.50 0.76
C LEU A 108 -11.80 12.68 0.98
N SER A 109 -11.79 11.46 0.51
CA SER A 109 -12.81 10.47 0.82
C SER A 109 -12.74 10.03 2.30
N GLU A 110 -13.77 9.36 2.76
CA GLU A 110 -13.77 8.88 4.15
C GLU A 110 -12.71 7.79 4.38
N PRO A 111 -12.57 6.76 3.49
CA PRO A 111 -11.50 5.78 3.64
C PRO A 111 -10.10 6.41 3.66
N THR A 112 -9.84 7.39 2.78
CA THR A 112 -8.55 8.09 2.74
C THR A 112 -8.25 8.79 4.07
N ARG A 113 -9.20 9.58 4.59
CA ARG A 113 -9.01 10.26 5.89
C ARG A 113 -8.79 9.29 7.04
N SER A 114 -9.54 8.19 7.04
CA SER A 114 -9.44 7.18 8.09
C SER A 114 -8.09 6.45 8.05
N PHE A 115 -7.59 6.15 6.85
CA PHE A 115 -6.30 5.50 6.71
C PHE A 115 -5.13 6.44 7.06
N GLU A 116 -5.16 7.71 6.61
CA GLU A 116 -4.19 8.72 7.07
C GLU A 116 -4.17 8.86 8.60
N THR A 117 -5.36 8.84 9.21
CA THR A 117 -5.48 8.91 10.68
C THR A 117 -4.84 7.70 11.34
N LEU A 118 -5.08 6.49 10.82
CA LEU A 118 -4.49 5.26 11.34
C LEU A 118 -2.95 5.27 11.20
N MET A 119 -2.43 5.75 10.07
CA MET A 119 -0.97 5.88 9.86
C MET A 119 -0.35 6.83 10.89
N ARG A 120 -0.95 8.01 11.08
CA ARG A 120 -0.46 8.99 12.07
C ARG A 120 -0.62 8.50 13.51
N GLU A 121 -1.67 7.73 13.81
CA GLU A 121 -1.83 7.07 15.11
C GLU A 121 -0.67 6.09 15.35
N ALA A 122 -0.32 5.26 14.36
CA ALA A 122 0.79 4.33 14.47
C ALA A 122 2.13 5.04 14.69
N VAL A 123 2.40 6.11 13.94
CA VAL A 123 3.57 6.98 14.16
C VAL A 123 3.59 7.51 15.60
N GLY A 124 2.44 8.01 16.10
CA GLY A 124 2.31 8.56 17.45
C GLY A 124 2.50 7.56 18.59
N THR A 125 2.44 6.25 18.31
CA THR A 125 2.74 5.22 19.32
C THR A 125 4.23 5.13 19.65
N HIS A 126 5.12 5.56 18.75
CA HIS A 126 6.57 5.35 18.84
C HIS A 126 6.94 3.88 19.06
N HIS A 127 6.08 2.96 18.62
CA HIS A 127 6.21 1.52 18.82
C HIS A 127 6.53 0.83 17.50
N TYR A 128 7.76 0.37 17.36
CA TYR A 128 8.29 -0.18 16.12
C TYR A 128 7.41 -1.29 15.50
N PRO A 129 6.97 -2.33 16.27
CA PRO A 129 6.09 -3.36 15.72
C PRO A 129 4.75 -2.83 15.20
N THR A 130 4.17 -1.80 15.81
CA THR A 130 2.92 -1.19 15.35
C THR A 130 3.08 -0.50 14.00
N VAL A 131 4.19 0.23 13.82
CA VAL A 131 4.54 0.84 12.54
C VAL A 131 4.76 -0.23 11.46
N LEU A 132 5.48 -1.31 11.80
CA LEU A 132 5.72 -2.42 10.87
C LEU A 132 4.42 -3.11 10.43
N VAL A 133 3.42 -3.23 11.30
CA VAL A 133 2.10 -3.80 10.94
C VAL A 133 1.49 -3.05 9.76
N LEU A 134 1.47 -1.71 9.80
CA LEU A 134 0.90 -0.91 8.71
C LEU A 134 1.71 -1.04 7.42
N LEU A 135 3.04 -1.01 7.52
CA LEU A 135 3.91 -1.22 6.35
C LEU A 135 3.70 -2.60 5.73
N VAL A 136 3.57 -3.65 6.55
CA VAL A 136 3.32 -5.02 6.05
C VAL A 136 1.95 -5.13 5.37
N VAL A 137 0.92 -4.48 5.90
CA VAL A 137 -0.42 -4.53 5.28
C VAL A 137 -0.42 -3.77 3.97
N ALA A 138 0.02 -2.52 3.94
CA ALA A 138 0.01 -1.69 2.74
C ALA A 138 0.84 -2.34 1.62
N GLU A 139 2.11 -2.62 1.88
CA GLU A 139 3.03 -3.15 0.86
C GLU A 139 2.72 -4.62 0.49
N GLY A 140 2.31 -5.42 1.48
CA GLY A 140 1.99 -6.83 1.27
C GLY A 140 0.75 -7.04 0.41
N LEU A 141 -0.28 -6.21 0.60
CA LEU A 141 -1.50 -6.28 -0.20
C LEU A 141 -1.20 -5.90 -1.66
N TYR A 142 -0.37 -4.89 -1.88
CA TYR A 142 0.06 -4.47 -3.20
C TYR A 142 0.95 -5.52 -3.88
N LEU A 143 1.87 -6.15 -3.15
CA LEU A 143 2.64 -7.28 -3.68
C LEU A 143 1.72 -8.45 -4.10
N ASP A 144 0.73 -8.78 -3.27
CA ASP A 144 -0.15 -9.92 -3.53
C ASP A 144 -0.98 -9.68 -4.80
N TRP A 145 -1.60 -8.49 -4.98
CA TRP A 145 -2.33 -8.25 -6.21
C TRP A 145 -1.39 -8.06 -7.42
N GLY A 146 -0.25 -7.37 -7.29
CA GLY A 146 0.71 -7.14 -8.37
C GLY A 146 1.38 -8.43 -8.87
N SER A 147 1.44 -9.46 -8.03
CA SER A 147 2.03 -10.77 -8.35
C SER A 147 1.00 -11.85 -8.71
N ARG A 148 -0.28 -11.49 -8.86
CA ARG A 148 -1.31 -12.47 -9.27
C ARG A 148 -1.03 -13.03 -10.67
N THR A 149 -1.45 -14.29 -10.88
CA THR A 149 -1.33 -14.94 -12.20
C THR A 149 -2.12 -14.25 -13.31
N GLN A 150 -3.11 -13.43 -12.96
CA GLN A 150 -3.90 -12.62 -13.88
C GLN A 150 -3.27 -11.26 -14.20
N ALA A 151 -2.22 -10.85 -13.45
CA ALA A 151 -1.52 -9.61 -13.73
C ALA A 151 -0.90 -9.65 -15.14
N PRO A 152 -0.88 -8.51 -15.87
CA PRO A 152 -0.30 -8.46 -17.19
C PRO A 152 1.19 -8.80 -17.15
N GLU A 153 1.67 -9.51 -18.16
CA GLU A 153 3.11 -9.78 -18.27
C GLU A 153 3.90 -8.48 -18.43
N PRO A 154 5.17 -8.42 -17.97
CA PRO A 154 6.03 -7.28 -18.22
C PRO A 154 6.13 -6.96 -19.73
N GLY A 155 5.85 -5.72 -20.09
CA GLY A 155 5.83 -5.29 -21.50
C GLY A 155 4.56 -5.67 -22.26
N ALA A 156 3.47 -6.03 -21.57
CA ALA A 156 2.17 -6.21 -22.18
C ALA A 156 1.73 -4.95 -22.96
N ASP A 157 0.89 -5.15 -23.98
CA ASP A 157 0.32 -4.04 -24.77
C ASP A 157 -0.83 -3.36 -23.98
N LEU A 158 -0.43 -2.61 -22.96
CA LEU A 158 -1.31 -1.81 -22.11
C LEU A 158 -0.79 -0.37 -22.02
N PRO A 159 -1.66 0.63 -21.80
CA PRO A 159 -1.21 1.99 -21.50
C PRO A 159 -0.23 2.01 -20.33
N ASN A 160 0.85 2.81 -20.47
CA ASN A 160 1.92 2.88 -19.46
C ASN A 160 1.39 3.19 -18.06
N LYS A 161 0.40 4.07 -17.93
CA LYS A 161 -0.24 4.41 -16.65
C LYS A 161 -0.76 3.21 -15.85
N PHE A 162 -1.13 2.11 -16.54
CA PHE A 162 -1.55 0.87 -15.87
C PHE A 162 -0.36 -0.06 -15.64
N LEU A 163 0.43 -0.28 -16.69
CA LEU A 163 1.52 -1.26 -16.64
C LEU A 163 2.61 -0.85 -15.65
N GLU A 164 3.00 0.41 -15.66
CA GLU A 164 4.01 0.93 -14.72
C GLU A 164 3.55 0.84 -13.27
N TRP A 165 2.26 1.09 -12.99
CA TRP A 165 1.70 0.91 -11.64
C TRP A 165 1.76 -0.55 -11.17
N VAL A 166 1.45 -1.48 -12.06
CA VAL A 166 1.62 -2.91 -11.76
C VAL A 166 3.09 -3.26 -11.57
N ASP A 167 3.99 -2.73 -12.41
CA ASP A 167 5.42 -3.03 -12.36
C ASP A 167 6.10 -2.49 -11.10
N LEU A 168 5.62 -1.37 -10.53
CA LEU A 168 6.11 -0.83 -9.26
C LEU A 168 5.84 -1.80 -8.08
N HIS A 169 4.75 -2.58 -8.13
CA HIS A 169 4.28 -3.43 -7.03
C HIS A 169 4.55 -4.92 -7.26
N ARG A 170 5.54 -5.26 -8.09
CA ARG A 170 5.92 -6.65 -8.36
C ARG A 170 7.43 -6.80 -8.59
N GLY A 171 7.84 -8.02 -8.85
CA GLY A 171 9.24 -8.35 -9.16
C GLY A 171 10.10 -8.54 -7.92
N GLU A 172 11.37 -8.89 -8.16
CA GLU A 172 12.29 -9.34 -7.11
C GLU A 172 12.56 -8.24 -6.07
N LYS A 173 12.72 -6.99 -6.51
CA LYS A 173 13.01 -5.87 -5.59
C LYS A 173 11.87 -5.63 -4.61
N PHE A 174 10.64 -5.53 -5.12
CA PHE A 174 9.47 -5.28 -4.29
C PHE A 174 9.16 -6.48 -3.38
N HIS A 175 9.27 -7.70 -3.91
CA HIS A 175 9.16 -8.92 -3.10
C HIS A 175 10.19 -8.95 -1.96
N THR A 176 11.45 -8.60 -2.24
CA THR A 176 12.50 -8.58 -1.21
C THR A 176 12.21 -7.54 -0.13
N TRP A 177 11.68 -6.39 -0.51
CA TRP A 177 11.25 -5.35 0.43
C TRP A 177 10.12 -5.83 1.33
N VAL A 178 9.06 -6.39 0.77
CA VAL A 178 7.92 -6.90 1.55
C VAL A 178 8.32 -8.07 2.44
N GLN A 179 9.17 -8.97 1.94
CA GLN A 179 9.69 -10.08 2.76
C GLN A 179 10.51 -9.56 3.94
N PHE A 180 11.33 -8.52 3.74
CA PHE A 180 12.04 -7.87 4.84
C PHE A 180 11.08 -7.32 5.90
N LEU A 181 9.99 -6.65 5.49
CA LEU A 181 9.00 -6.13 6.45
C LEU A 181 8.34 -7.25 7.26
N VAL A 182 7.99 -8.35 6.61
CA VAL A 182 7.38 -9.53 7.27
C VAL A 182 8.36 -10.13 8.28
N ASP A 183 9.61 -10.37 7.88
CA ASP A 183 10.64 -10.96 8.74
C ASP A 183 10.96 -10.04 9.93
N GLU A 184 10.99 -8.74 9.69
CA GLU A 184 11.26 -7.73 10.72
C GLU A 184 10.10 -7.60 11.71
N LEU A 185 8.85 -7.64 11.23
CA LEU A 185 7.67 -7.67 12.10
C LEU A 185 7.66 -8.94 12.96
N GLU A 186 7.92 -10.10 12.37
CA GLU A 186 8.00 -11.37 13.11
C GLU A 186 9.06 -11.27 14.21
N ARG A 187 10.26 -10.76 13.89
CA ARG A 187 11.37 -10.59 14.82
C ARG A 187 11.08 -9.61 15.95
N ALA A 188 10.52 -8.45 15.59
CA ALA A 188 10.33 -7.33 16.51
C ALA A 188 9.10 -7.48 17.42
N SER A 189 8.15 -8.35 17.07
CA SER A 189 6.87 -8.46 17.77
C SER A 189 6.86 -9.36 19.02
N ASP A 190 7.99 -9.99 19.37
CA ASP A 190 8.06 -10.99 20.47
C ASP A 190 7.53 -10.47 21.82
N GLN A 191 7.77 -9.21 22.13
CA GLN A 191 7.33 -8.55 23.37
C GLN A 191 6.17 -7.58 23.17
N ALA A 192 5.64 -7.47 21.94
CA ALA A 192 4.57 -6.54 21.63
C ALA A 192 3.21 -7.01 22.14
N ASP A 193 2.32 -6.05 22.46
CA ASP A 193 0.93 -6.34 22.76
C ASP A 193 0.20 -6.83 21.49
N ILE A 194 -0.11 -8.10 21.47
CA ILE A 194 -0.79 -8.73 20.34
C ILE A 194 -2.19 -8.14 20.08
N ALA A 195 -2.86 -7.62 21.10
CA ALA A 195 -4.16 -6.99 20.93
C ALA A 195 -4.03 -5.66 20.18
N GLU A 196 -3.00 -4.88 20.48
CA GLU A 196 -2.67 -3.65 19.75
C GLU A 196 -2.31 -3.95 18.28
N LEU A 197 -1.38 -4.86 18.03
CA LEU A 197 -1.01 -5.25 16.67
C LEU A 197 -2.20 -5.78 15.88
N THR A 198 -3.07 -6.56 16.52
CA THR A 198 -4.30 -7.08 15.91
C THR A 198 -5.25 -5.95 15.49
N ARG A 199 -5.43 -4.95 16.34
CA ARG A 199 -6.29 -3.80 16.05
C ARG A 199 -5.78 -3.04 14.82
N PHE A 200 -4.49 -2.73 14.77
CA PHE A 200 -3.90 -2.02 13.62
C PHE A 200 -3.99 -2.86 12.34
N TRP A 201 -3.69 -4.16 12.43
CA TRP A 201 -3.81 -5.09 11.29
C TRP A 201 -5.23 -5.14 10.74
N ASP A 202 -6.19 -5.45 11.61
CA ASP A 202 -7.59 -5.61 11.21
C ASP A 202 -8.14 -4.32 10.61
N THR A 203 -7.83 -3.17 11.21
CA THR A 203 -8.27 -1.85 10.71
C THR A 203 -7.61 -1.51 9.38
N ALA A 204 -6.31 -1.74 9.23
CA ALA A 204 -5.61 -1.44 7.99
C ALA A 204 -6.15 -2.27 6.81
N VAL A 205 -6.37 -3.58 7.00
CA VAL A 205 -6.92 -4.45 5.94
C VAL A 205 -8.34 -4.04 5.55
N ASP A 206 -9.18 -3.68 6.54
CA ASP A 206 -10.54 -3.21 6.27
C ASP A 206 -10.52 -1.86 5.51
N LEU A 207 -9.55 -0.98 5.79
CA LEU A 207 -9.39 0.30 5.10
C LEU A 207 -8.82 0.16 3.69
N GLU A 208 -7.91 -0.80 3.44
CA GLU A 208 -7.45 -1.12 2.08
C GLU A 208 -8.63 -1.54 1.18
N LEU A 209 -9.50 -2.42 1.68
CA LEU A 209 -10.69 -2.80 0.94
C LEU A 209 -11.63 -1.61 0.72
N ALA A 210 -11.89 -0.83 1.76
CA ALA A 210 -12.75 0.35 1.68
C ALA A 210 -12.20 1.41 0.71
N PHE A 211 -10.88 1.53 0.60
CA PHE A 211 -10.20 2.43 -0.33
C PHE A 211 -10.46 2.03 -1.80
N PHE A 212 -10.42 0.74 -2.13
CA PHE A 212 -10.81 0.27 -3.46
C PHE A 212 -12.32 0.40 -3.70
N ASP A 213 -13.16 0.13 -2.69
CA ASP A 213 -14.63 0.29 -2.77
C ASP A 213 -15.05 1.74 -3.02
N ASP A 214 -14.22 2.73 -2.65
CA ASP A 214 -14.47 4.16 -2.86
C ASP A 214 -14.33 4.61 -4.32
N VAL A 215 -13.73 3.80 -5.17
CA VAL A 215 -13.60 4.11 -6.61
C VAL A 215 -14.97 4.15 -7.27
N PRO A 216 -15.36 5.27 -7.93
CA PRO A 216 -16.73 5.50 -8.42
C PRO A 216 -17.00 4.71 -9.70
N PHE A 217 -17.33 3.44 -9.58
CA PHE A 217 -17.75 2.63 -10.71
C PHE A 217 -19.20 2.93 -11.12
N PRO A 218 -19.51 2.95 -12.44
CA PRO A 218 -20.90 3.01 -12.89
C PRO A 218 -21.68 1.81 -12.35
N PHE A 219 -22.94 2.06 -11.96
CA PHE A 219 -23.82 0.98 -11.55
C PHE A 219 -24.01 0.01 -12.74
N GLU A 220 -23.76 -1.25 -12.51
CA GLU A 220 -24.17 -2.31 -13.43
C GLU A 220 -25.69 -2.46 -13.31
N GLY A 221 -26.43 -1.96 -14.34
CA GLY A 221 -27.89 -2.03 -14.41
C GLY A 221 -28.42 -3.45 -14.67
#